data_4cdddf53203f7553efe40e2fdf02f7a4
#
_entry.id   4cdddf53203f7553efe40e2fdf02f7a4
#
_cell.length_a   1.000
_cell.length_b   1.000
_cell.length_c   1.000
_cell.angle_alpha   90.00
_cell.angle_beta   90.00
_cell.angle_gamma   90.00
#
_symmetry.space_group_name_H-M   'P 1'
#
loop_
_entity.id
_entity.type
_entity.pdbx_description
1 polymer ?
#
loop_
_entity_poly.entity_id
_entity_poly.type
_entity_poly.pdbx_seq_one_letter_code
_entity_poly.pdbx_strand_id
1 'polypeptide(L)'
;FYLVPFKSKAKRDRQGNVIEPACLKAQFVLGYKGYTQLALRTGQYKRLNVLEVKSGELGGWNPFEERFHEMHFIEDFEKRAAMPTVGYIAHFEYINGFEKTLYWTADQMMAHADKYSPAFSATAYKKLLNGEIPQEDMWKYSSFWYRDFDGMAKKTMLRQLISKWGIMTVEMTTAYERDGRVMVPNSADDGLLPETPDFADAGQNGLSEQDPPKIERTAKTMDLPEPEADEVKAAVDLATL
;
A
#
# COMPACT_ATOMS: atom_id res chain seq x y z
N PHE A 1 10.36 -11.17 8.15
CA PHE A 1 11.01 -10.02 7.49
C PHE A 1 12.15 -10.48 6.60
N TYR A 2 12.54 -9.62 5.68
CA TYR A 2 13.64 -9.85 4.76
C TYR A 2 14.61 -8.67 4.86
N LEU A 3 15.90 -8.95 4.73
CA LEU A 3 16.91 -7.94 4.47
C LEU A 3 17.30 -8.03 3.00
N VAL A 4 17.00 -6.98 2.25
CA VAL A 4 17.21 -6.96 0.79
C VAL A 4 18.38 -6.02 0.51
N PRO A 5 19.37 -6.44 -0.31
CA PRO A 5 20.46 -5.56 -0.70
C PRO A 5 19.94 -4.41 -1.57
N PHE A 6 20.22 -3.19 -1.15
CA PHE A 6 19.90 -1.97 -1.86
C PHE A 6 21.18 -1.28 -2.32
N LYS A 7 21.29 -1.00 -3.60
CA LYS A 7 22.42 -0.24 -4.15
C LYS A 7 22.17 1.25 -3.98
N SER A 8 22.87 1.90 -3.05
CA SER A 8 22.84 3.36 -2.96
C SER A 8 23.74 3.97 -4.02
N LYS A 9 23.30 5.09 -4.61
CA LYS A 9 24.16 5.90 -5.49
C LYS A 9 25.13 6.71 -4.66
N ALA A 10 26.30 7.06 -5.24
CA ALA A 10 27.20 7.99 -4.60
C ALA A 10 26.51 9.35 -4.39
N LYS A 11 26.50 9.87 -3.17
CA LYS A 11 26.06 11.25 -2.90
C LYS A 11 27.22 12.19 -3.16
N ARG A 12 26.96 13.27 -3.89
CA ARG A 12 27.94 14.30 -4.22
C ARG A 12 27.50 15.66 -3.66
N ASP A 13 28.46 16.48 -3.27
CA ASP A 13 28.23 17.88 -2.90
C ASP A 13 27.90 18.74 -4.13
N ARG A 14 27.58 20.02 -3.90
CA ARG A 14 27.34 20.98 -4.97
C ARG A 14 28.56 21.24 -5.86
N GLN A 15 29.77 20.86 -5.41
CA GLN A 15 31.04 20.98 -6.12
C GLN A 15 31.41 19.68 -6.85
N GLY A 16 30.60 18.62 -6.74
CA GLY A 16 30.80 17.32 -7.43
C GLY A 16 31.67 16.32 -6.66
N ASN A 17 32.16 16.65 -5.46
CA ASN A 17 32.96 15.75 -4.63
C ASN A 17 32.08 14.67 -4.03
N VAL A 18 32.57 13.43 -3.95
CA VAL A 18 31.83 12.31 -3.37
C VAL A 18 31.82 12.45 -1.85
N ILE A 19 30.65 12.75 -1.25
CA ILE A 19 30.43 12.77 0.19
C ILE A 19 30.23 11.35 0.72
N GLU A 20 29.46 10.54 -0.01
CA GLU A 20 29.16 9.16 0.35
C GLU A 20 29.36 8.28 -0.90
N PRO A 21 30.23 7.26 -0.85
CA PRO A 21 30.43 6.39 -2.00
C PRO A 21 29.22 5.51 -2.24
N ALA A 22 29.05 5.06 -3.49
CA ALA A 22 28.06 4.04 -3.81
C ALA A 22 28.35 2.76 -3.03
N CYS A 23 27.38 2.23 -2.32
CA CYS A 23 27.53 1.02 -1.51
C CYS A 23 26.27 0.18 -1.54
N LEU A 24 26.39 -1.07 -1.07
CA LEU A 24 25.25 -1.92 -0.79
C LEU A 24 24.80 -1.70 0.65
N LYS A 25 23.56 -1.28 0.82
CA LYS A 25 22.90 -1.10 2.11
C LYS A 25 21.85 -2.20 2.30
N ALA A 26 21.55 -2.53 3.55
CA ALA A 26 20.45 -3.45 3.86
C ALA A 26 19.14 -2.68 3.95
N GLN A 27 18.14 -3.09 3.18
CA GLN A 27 16.78 -2.58 3.28
C GLN A 27 15.92 -3.58 4.07
N PHE A 28 15.24 -3.10 5.10
CA PHE A 28 14.29 -3.91 5.87
C PHE A 28 12.97 -3.99 5.11
N VAL A 29 12.51 -5.21 4.84
CA VAL A 29 11.22 -5.45 4.16
C VAL A 29 10.37 -6.38 4.98
N LEU A 30 9.19 -5.92 5.37
CA LEU A 30 8.18 -6.70 6.08
C LEU A 30 7.16 -7.24 5.07
N GLY A 31 7.13 -8.55 4.86
CA GLY A 31 6.13 -9.20 4.01
C GLY A 31 4.76 -9.27 4.70
N TYR A 32 3.70 -9.59 3.95
CA TYR A 32 2.33 -9.69 4.49
C TYR A 32 2.21 -10.69 5.65
N LYS A 33 2.95 -11.81 5.61
CA LYS A 33 3.02 -12.77 6.73
C LYS A 33 3.62 -12.14 8.00
N GLY A 34 4.57 -11.23 7.85
CA GLY A 34 5.17 -10.51 8.97
C GLY A 34 4.16 -9.55 9.62
N TYR A 35 3.38 -8.82 8.82
CA TYR A 35 2.27 -7.99 9.32
C TYR A 35 1.25 -8.82 10.09
N THR A 36 0.84 -9.97 9.54
CA THR A 36 -0.08 -10.88 10.22
C THR A 36 0.46 -11.37 11.56
N GLN A 37 1.72 -11.79 11.62
CA GLN A 37 2.34 -12.25 12.87
C GLN A 37 2.44 -11.15 13.93
N LEU A 38 2.80 -9.93 13.54
CA LEU A 38 2.85 -8.80 14.46
C LEU A 38 1.46 -8.43 14.99
N ALA A 39 0.45 -8.43 14.12
CA ALA A 39 -0.93 -8.19 14.52
C ALA A 39 -1.42 -9.26 15.52
N LEU A 40 -1.18 -10.53 15.25
CA LEU A 40 -1.56 -11.63 16.16
C LEU A 40 -0.90 -11.53 17.54
N ARG A 41 0.34 -11.03 17.63
CA ARG A 41 1.02 -10.80 18.91
C ARG A 41 0.34 -9.77 19.81
N THR A 42 -0.48 -8.87 19.23
CA THR A 42 -1.23 -7.90 20.04
C THR A 42 -2.31 -8.57 20.90
N GLY A 43 -2.73 -9.80 20.56
CA GLY A 43 -3.81 -10.52 21.22
C GLY A 43 -5.19 -9.91 21.01
N GLN A 44 -5.34 -8.86 20.19
CA GLN A 44 -6.60 -8.15 19.99
C GLN A 44 -7.39 -8.65 18.77
N TYR A 45 -6.72 -9.29 17.84
CA TYR A 45 -7.34 -9.78 16.61
C TYR A 45 -7.91 -11.19 16.79
N LYS A 46 -9.21 -11.33 16.65
CA LYS A 46 -9.89 -12.61 16.59
C LYS A 46 -9.71 -13.28 15.22
N ARG A 47 -9.77 -12.46 14.16
CA ARG A 47 -9.50 -12.85 12.76
C ARG A 47 -8.69 -11.76 12.08
N LEU A 48 -7.78 -12.16 11.23
CA LEU A 48 -7.07 -11.29 10.30
C LEU A 48 -6.78 -12.09 9.04
N ASN A 49 -7.33 -11.67 7.93
CA ASN A 49 -7.19 -12.38 6.66
C ASN A 49 -6.96 -11.41 5.51
N VAL A 50 -6.24 -11.87 4.49
CA VAL A 50 -6.06 -11.19 3.22
C VAL A 50 -5.98 -12.23 2.12
N LEU A 51 -6.74 -12.02 1.05
CA LEU A 51 -6.76 -12.95 -0.08
C LEU A 51 -7.02 -12.21 -1.39
N GLU A 52 -6.62 -12.84 -2.47
CA GLU A 52 -7.05 -12.48 -3.81
C GLU A 52 -8.47 -13.01 -4.07
N VAL A 53 -9.24 -12.22 -4.80
CA VAL A 53 -10.59 -12.54 -5.26
C VAL A 53 -10.50 -12.93 -6.72
N LYS A 54 -11.00 -14.11 -7.05
CA LYS A 54 -11.05 -14.61 -8.41
C LYS A 54 -12.38 -14.25 -9.09
N SER A 55 -12.35 -14.22 -10.41
CA SER A 55 -13.53 -13.93 -11.20
C SER A 55 -14.65 -14.92 -10.87
N GLY A 56 -15.86 -14.40 -10.58
CA GLY A 56 -17.04 -15.18 -10.22
C GLY A 56 -17.18 -15.55 -8.74
N GLU A 57 -16.21 -15.18 -7.87
CA GLU A 57 -16.30 -15.49 -6.44
C GLU A 57 -17.18 -14.50 -5.66
N LEU A 58 -17.16 -13.23 -6.04
CA LEU A 58 -17.86 -12.17 -5.30
C LEU A 58 -18.73 -11.34 -6.24
N GLY A 59 -19.90 -11.00 -5.78
CA GLY A 59 -20.84 -10.13 -6.47
C GLY A 59 -21.24 -8.92 -5.63
N GLY A 60 -21.21 -7.72 -6.24
CA GLY A 60 -21.72 -6.48 -5.66
C GLY A 60 -21.07 -6.07 -4.32
N TRP A 61 -20.06 -5.24 -4.37
CA TRP A 61 -19.47 -4.62 -3.17
C TRP A 61 -20.31 -3.43 -2.68
N ASN A 62 -20.76 -3.47 -1.43
CA ASN A 62 -21.37 -2.34 -0.75
C ASN A 62 -20.31 -1.65 0.15
N PRO A 63 -19.79 -0.47 -0.23
CA PRO A 63 -18.75 0.20 0.53
C PRO A 63 -19.23 0.77 1.86
N PHE A 64 -20.55 0.98 2.04
CA PHE A 64 -21.11 1.49 3.28
C PHE A 64 -21.23 0.40 4.34
N GLU A 65 -21.71 -0.79 3.95
CA GLU A 65 -21.80 -1.95 4.82
C GLU A 65 -20.49 -2.75 4.90
N GLU A 66 -19.54 -2.47 4.01
CA GLU A 66 -18.27 -3.18 3.86
C GLU A 66 -18.46 -4.69 3.64
N ARG A 67 -19.50 -5.03 2.89
CA ARG A 67 -19.91 -6.41 2.61
C ARG A 67 -20.17 -6.61 1.14
N PHE A 68 -20.06 -7.88 0.74
CA PHE A 68 -20.50 -8.33 -0.57
C PHE A 68 -21.92 -8.87 -0.47
N HIS A 69 -22.72 -8.64 -1.50
CA HIS A 69 -24.07 -9.21 -1.58
C HIS A 69 -24.04 -10.72 -1.78
N GLU A 70 -23.05 -11.20 -2.53
CA GLU A 70 -22.85 -12.61 -2.82
C GLU A 70 -21.39 -12.99 -2.62
N MET A 71 -21.14 -14.15 -1.98
CA MET A 71 -19.82 -14.72 -1.77
C MET A 71 -19.87 -16.22 -2.02
N HIS A 72 -19.27 -16.66 -3.13
CA HIS A 72 -19.18 -18.06 -3.53
C HIS A 72 -17.74 -18.40 -3.89
N PHE A 73 -16.94 -18.76 -2.91
CA PHE A 73 -15.56 -19.16 -3.18
C PHE A 73 -15.51 -20.48 -3.94
N ILE A 74 -14.63 -20.52 -4.95
CA ILE A 74 -14.40 -21.74 -5.74
C ILE A 74 -13.61 -22.72 -4.87
N GLU A 75 -14.24 -23.86 -4.53
CA GLU A 75 -13.66 -24.89 -3.65
C GLU A 75 -12.53 -25.66 -4.33
N ASP A 76 -12.67 -25.90 -5.64
CA ASP A 76 -11.64 -26.56 -6.43
C ASP A 76 -10.40 -25.66 -6.59
N PHE A 77 -9.30 -26.07 -5.96
CA PHE A 77 -8.05 -25.31 -5.92
C PHE A 77 -7.44 -25.10 -7.30
N GLU A 78 -7.43 -26.11 -8.16
CA GLU A 78 -6.86 -26.02 -9.50
C GLU A 78 -7.68 -25.09 -10.39
N LYS A 79 -9.00 -25.24 -10.33
CA LYS A 79 -9.93 -24.37 -11.05
C LYS A 79 -9.79 -22.92 -10.57
N ARG A 80 -9.72 -22.71 -9.24
CA ARG A 80 -9.55 -21.38 -8.66
C ARG A 80 -8.23 -20.73 -9.10
N ALA A 81 -7.14 -21.51 -9.09
CA ALA A 81 -5.82 -21.03 -9.51
C ALA A 81 -5.77 -20.58 -10.99
N ALA A 82 -6.56 -21.22 -11.84
CA ALA A 82 -6.67 -20.88 -13.26
C ALA A 82 -7.50 -19.62 -13.53
N MET A 83 -8.33 -19.17 -12.56
CA MET A 83 -9.18 -17.99 -12.74
C MET A 83 -8.41 -16.69 -12.55
N PRO A 84 -8.72 -15.64 -13.32
CA PRO A 84 -8.06 -14.34 -13.19
C PRO A 84 -8.41 -13.68 -11.84
N THR A 85 -7.43 -13.02 -11.24
CA THR A 85 -7.61 -12.19 -10.05
C THR A 85 -8.32 -10.89 -10.44
N VAL A 86 -9.48 -10.62 -9.85
CA VAL A 86 -10.28 -9.40 -10.10
C VAL A 86 -10.18 -8.38 -9.00
N GLY A 87 -9.66 -8.75 -7.84
CA GLY A 87 -9.48 -7.84 -6.72
C GLY A 87 -8.82 -8.50 -5.51
N TYR A 88 -8.71 -7.71 -4.46
CA TYR A 88 -8.09 -8.10 -3.19
C TYR A 88 -8.99 -7.66 -2.05
N ILE A 89 -9.15 -8.53 -1.07
CA ILE A 89 -9.90 -8.27 0.15
C ILE A 89 -8.99 -8.46 1.35
N ALA A 90 -9.05 -7.52 2.29
CA ALA A 90 -8.46 -7.68 3.61
C ALA A 90 -9.52 -7.43 4.67
N HIS A 91 -9.54 -8.26 5.68
CA HIS A 91 -10.54 -8.23 6.73
C HIS A 91 -9.90 -8.51 8.09
N PHE A 92 -10.35 -7.82 9.12
CA PHE A 92 -10.11 -8.22 10.50
C PHE A 92 -11.38 -8.14 11.34
N GLU A 93 -11.39 -8.94 12.39
CA GLU A 93 -12.36 -8.93 13.48
C GLU A 93 -11.60 -8.89 14.80
N TYR A 94 -11.91 -7.94 15.67
CA TYR A 94 -11.37 -7.89 17.02
C TYR A 94 -12.13 -8.78 17.98
N ILE A 95 -11.54 -9.06 19.15
CA ILE A 95 -12.17 -9.84 20.22
C ILE A 95 -13.48 -9.16 20.70
N ASN A 96 -13.54 -7.83 20.68
CA ASN A 96 -14.74 -7.06 21.06
C ASN A 96 -15.84 -7.03 19.98
N GLY A 97 -15.66 -7.73 18.86
CA GLY A 97 -16.62 -7.82 17.77
C GLY A 97 -16.54 -6.70 16.73
N PHE A 98 -15.67 -5.71 16.91
CA PHE A 98 -15.44 -4.72 15.84
C PHE A 98 -14.79 -5.39 14.64
N GLU A 99 -15.35 -5.18 13.46
CA GLU A 99 -14.82 -5.72 12.21
C GLU A 99 -14.61 -4.60 11.17
N LYS A 100 -13.65 -4.81 10.30
CA LYS A 100 -13.34 -3.91 9.18
C LYS A 100 -12.95 -4.71 7.96
N THR A 101 -13.55 -4.37 6.83
CA THR A 101 -13.23 -4.98 5.54
C THR A 101 -12.79 -3.90 4.56
N LEU A 102 -11.72 -4.18 3.85
CA LEU A 102 -11.20 -3.35 2.77
C LEU A 102 -11.20 -4.19 1.49
N TYR A 103 -11.78 -3.67 0.42
CA TYR A 103 -11.75 -4.28 -0.90
C TYR A 103 -11.23 -3.28 -1.93
N TRP A 104 -10.30 -3.74 -2.75
CA TRP A 104 -9.83 -3.02 -3.93
C TRP A 104 -9.89 -3.94 -5.14
N THR A 105 -10.32 -3.39 -6.28
CA THR A 105 -10.23 -4.10 -7.55
C THR A 105 -8.76 -4.24 -7.98
N ALA A 106 -8.49 -5.19 -8.87
CA ALA A 106 -7.14 -5.35 -9.45
C ALA A 106 -6.66 -4.08 -10.15
N ASP A 107 -7.57 -3.35 -10.83
CA ASP A 107 -7.23 -2.08 -11.49
C ASP A 107 -6.91 -0.97 -10.46
N GLN A 108 -7.64 -0.88 -9.35
CA GLN A 108 -7.32 0.06 -8.27
C GLN A 108 -5.96 -0.26 -7.64
N MET A 109 -5.66 -1.53 -7.44
CA MET A 109 -4.36 -1.97 -6.92
C MET A 109 -3.23 -1.64 -7.90
N MET A 110 -3.44 -1.89 -9.18
CA MET A 110 -2.47 -1.56 -10.24
C MET A 110 -2.21 -0.05 -10.32
N ALA A 111 -3.26 0.77 -10.25
CA ALA A 111 -3.14 2.23 -10.23
C ALA A 111 -2.42 2.72 -8.96
N HIS A 112 -2.67 2.09 -7.82
CA HIS A 112 -1.95 2.39 -6.58
C HIS A 112 -0.46 2.05 -6.70
N ALA A 113 -0.12 0.89 -7.23
CA ALA A 113 1.27 0.49 -7.44
C ALA A 113 2.00 1.44 -8.39
N ASP A 114 1.35 1.82 -9.51
CA ASP A 114 1.89 2.75 -10.49
C ASP A 114 2.18 4.15 -9.89
N LYS A 115 1.29 4.60 -9.00
CA LYS A 115 1.42 5.91 -8.33
C LYS A 115 2.50 5.95 -7.26
N TYR A 116 2.65 4.87 -6.48
CA TYR A 116 3.45 4.88 -5.25
C TYR A 116 4.73 4.03 -5.32
N SER A 117 4.91 3.21 -6.36
CA SER A 117 6.13 2.43 -6.55
C SER A 117 6.90 2.94 -7.77
N PRO A 118 8.02 3.64 -7.58
CA PRO A 118 8.84 4.15 -8.69
C PRO A 118 9.40 3.04 -9.60
N ALA A 119 9.51 1.81 -9.08
CA ALA A 119 10.02 0.65 -9.80
C ALA A 119 8.91 -0.15 -10.52
N PHE A 120 7.69 0.38 -10.61
CA PHE A 120 6.57 -0.26 -11.27
C PHE A 120 5.88 0.67 -12.26
N SER A 121 5.44 0.12 -13.36
CA SER A 121 4.58 0.80 -14.34
C SER A 121 3.44 -0.12 -14.74
N ALA A 122 2.21 0.36 -14.58
CA ALA A 122 1.01 -0.39 -14.97
C ALA A 122 1.00 -0.71 -16.48
N THR A 123 1.46 0.22 -17.30
CA THR A 123 1.57 0.02 -18.75
C THR A 123 2.58 -1.07 -19.10
N ALA A 124 3.75 -1.04 -18.44
CA ALA A 124 4.79 -2.04 -18.64
C ALA A 124 4.33 -3.41 -18.13
N TYR A 125 3.61 -3.47 -17.02
CA TYR A 125 3.08 -4.71 -16.48
C TYR A 125 2.06 -5.37 -17.42
N LYS A 126 1.16 -4.58 -18.02
CA LYS A 126 0.23 -5.08 -19.04
C LYS A 126 0.95 -5.66 -20.25
N LYS A 127 2.01 -5.00 -20.74
CA LYS A 127 2.86 -5.51 -21.82
C LYS A 127 3.57 -6.81 -21.43
N LEU A 128 4.03 -6.90 -20.17
CA LEU A 128 4.66 -8.11 -19.65
C LEU A 128 3.68 -9.30 -19.65
N LEU A 129 2.45 -9.09 -19.18
CA LEU A 129 1.40 -10.11 -19.18
C LEU A 129 1.01 -10.56 -20.58
N ASN A 130 1.01 -9.65 -21.55
CA ASN A 130 0.73 -9.93 -22.95
C ASN A 130 1.90 -10.61 -23.70
N GLY A 131 3.07 -10.76 -23.04
CA GLY A 131 4.26 -11.31 -23.70
C GLY A 131 4.90 -10.41 -24.76
N GLU A 132 4.62 -9.10 -24.71
CA GLU A 132 5.12 -8.09 -25.67
C GLU A 132 6.57 -7.66 -25.37
N ILE A 133 7.13 -8.07 -24.21
CA ILE A 133 8.46 -7.66 -23.77
C ILE A 133 9.49 -8.69 -24.22
N PRO A 134 10.54 -8.27 -24.95
CA PRO A 134 11.63 -9.15 -25.36
C PRO A 134 12.36 -9.75 -24.15
N GLN A 135 12.83 -11.01 -24.29
CA GLN A 135 13.55 -11.74 -23.24
C GLN A 135 14.80 -10.98 -22.75
N GLU A 136 15.46 -10.26 -23.64
CA GLU A 136 16.66 -9.45 -23.35
C GLU A 136 16.36 -8.30 -22.37
N ASP A 137 15.11 -7.82 -22.31
CA ASP A 137 14.69 -6.70 -21.49
C ASP A 137 14.06 -7.13 -20.15
N MET A 138 13.85 -8.43 -19.92
CA MET A 138 13.19 -8.95 -18.71
C MET A 138 13.90 -8.55 -17.40
N TRP A 139 15.21 -8.32 -17.45
CA TRP A 139 15.98 -7.88 -16.28
C TRP A 139 15.55 -6.51 -15.73
N LYS A 140 14.93 -5.66 -16.56
CA LYS A 140 14.41 -4.33 -16.18
C LYS A 140 13.18 -4.46 -15.27
N TYR A 141 12.48 -5.59 -15.34
CA TYR A 141 11.23 -5.87 -14.62
C TYR A 141 11.47 -6.80 -13.43
N SER A 142 12.50 -6.48 -12.62
CA SER A 142 12.95 -7.32 -11.51
C SER A 142 12.31 -6.98 -10.17
N SER A 143 11.50 -5.91 -10.06
CA SER A 143 10.84 -5.55 -8.82
C SER A 143 9.80 -6.59 -8.39
N PHE A 144 9.51 -6.64 -7.10
CA PHE A 144 8.51 -7.57 -6.57
C PHE A 144 7.12 -7.34 -7.16
N TRP A 145 6.76 -6.13 -7.53
CA TRP A 145 5.51 -5.83 -8.22
C TRP A 145 5.37 -6.53 -9.58
N TYR A 146 6.49 -6.79 -10.26
CA TYR A 146 6.45 -7.58 -11.52
C TYR A 146 6.54 -9.08 -11.27
N ARG A 147 7.24 -9.51 -10.20
CA ARG A 147 7.50 -10.94 -9.94
C ARG A 147 6.37 -11.62 -9.16
N ASP A 148 5.78 -10.89 -8.21
CA ASP A 148 4.75 -11.39 -7.29
C ASP A 148 3.75 -10.27 -6.98
N PHE A 149 2.96 -9.92 -8.00
CA PHE A 149 1.96 -8.85 -7.88
C PHE A 149 0.96 -9.14 -6.76
N ASP A 150 0.46 -10.37 -6.66
CA ASP A 150 -0.51 -10.77 -5.66
C ASP A 150 0.06 -10.69 -4.23
N GLY A 151 1.32 -11.06 -4.04
CA GLY A 151 2.01 -10.93 -2.76
C GLY A 151 2.17 -9.46 -2.32
N MET A 152 2.54 -8.59 -3.26
CA MET A 152 2.66 -7.15 -3.01
C MET A 152 1.28 -6.51 -2.79
N ALA A 153 0.27 -6.92 -3.54
CA ALA A 153 -1.11 -6.47 -3.35
C ALA A 153 -1.64 -6.85 -1.96
N LYS A 154 -1.46 -8.10 -1.54
CA LYS A 154 -1.84 -8.57 -0.19
C LYS A 154 -1.10 -7.79 0.91
N LYS A 155 0.20 -7.53 0.73
CA LYS A 155 0.97 -6.67 1.64
C LYS A 155 0.37 -5.27 1.73
N THR A 156 0.06 -4.66 0.59
CA THR A 156 -0.52 -3.31 0.50
C THR A 156 -1.89 -3.25 1.17
N MET A 157 -2.75 -4.24 0.92
CA MET A 157 -4.07 -4.32 1.55
C MET A 157 -3.98 -4.41 3.07
N LEU A 158 -3.14 -5.29 3.62
CA LEU A 158 -2.93 -5.39 5.07
C LEU A 158 -2.34 -4.10 5.63
N ARG A 159 -1.37 -3.50 4.95
CA ARG A 159 -0.76 -2.25 5.36
C ARG A 159 -1.80 -1.13 5.43
N GLN A 160 -2.66 -0.98 4.43
CA GLN A 160 -3.73 0.01 4.41
C GLN A 160 -4.77 -0.25 5.51
N LEU A 161 -5.17 -1.50 5.70
CA LEU A 161 -6.17 -1.88 6.70
C LEU A 161 -5.67 -1.61 8.12
N ILE A 162 -4.48 -2.10 8.45
CA ILE A 162 -3.93 -2.03 9.81
C ILE A 162 -3.51 -0.60 10.16
N SER A 163 -2.90 0.17 9.24
CA SER A 163 -2.44 1.53 9.54
C SER A 163 -3.57 2.50 9.86
N LYS A 164 -4.76 2.25 9.34
CA LYS A 164 -5.90 3.16 9.53
C LYS A 164 -6.84 2.75 10.66
N TRP A 165 -7.02 1.46 10.87
CA TRP A 165 -8.01 0.92 11.81
C TRP A 165 -7.46 -0.16 12.74
N GLY A 166 -6.20 -0.55 12.52
CA GLY A 166 -5.58 -1.61 13.31
C GLY A 166 -5.06 -1.13 14.65
N ILE A 167 -5.20 -1.97 15.68
CA ILE A 167 -4.51 -1.79 16.96
C ILE A 167 -3.06 -2.23 16.74
N MET A 168 -2.11 -1.32 16.92
CA MET A 168 -0.69 -1.57 16.78
C MET A 168 0.03 -1.46 18.12
N THR A 169 0.87 -2.45 18.43
CA THR A 169 1.85 -2.33 19.52
C THR A 169 3.00 -1.40 19.10
N VAL A 170 3.82 -1.00 20.07
CA VAL A 170 5.02 -0.18 19.79
C VAL A 170 5.96 -0.90 18.81
N GLU A 171 6.15 -2.22 18.97
CA GLU A 171 6.97 -3.01 18.05
C GLU A 171 6.39 -3.04 16.64
N MET A 172 5.05 -3.15 16.53
CA MET A 172 4.38 -3.16 15.24
C MET A 172 4.47 -1.80 14.56
N THR A 173 4.29 -0.72 15.30
CA THR A 173 4.47 0.66 14.80
C THR A 173 5.89 0.86 14.30
N THR A 174 6.88 0.46 15.09
CA THR A 174 8.31 0.54 14.72
C THR A 174 8.60 -0.28 13.46
N ALA A 175 8.08 -1.50 13.36
CA ALA A 175 8.27 -2.35 12.19
C ALA A 175 7.59 -1.78 10.94
N TYR A 176 6.41 -1.17 11.11
CA TYR A 176 5.68 -0.48 10.05
C TYR A 176 6.45 0.74 9.51
N GLU A 177 7.01 1.55 10.42
CA GLU A 177 7.80 2.72 10.06
C GLU A 177 9.12 2.37 9.37
N ARG A 178 9.70 1.22 9.73
CA ARG A 178 10.97 0.73 9.16
C ARG A 178 10.78 -0.06 7.87
N ASP A 179 9.56 -0.45 7.53
CA ASP A 179 9.29 -1.25 6.32
C ASP A 179 9.61 -0.45 5.06
N GLY A 180 10.52 -0.98 4.25
CA GLY A 180 11.02 -0.34 3.05
C GLY A 180 12.15 0.67 3.27
N ARG A 181 12.58 0.92 4.52
CA ARG A 181 13.69 1.84 4.80
C ARG A 181 15.05 1.15 4.75
N VAL A 182 16.05 1.90 4.34
CA VAL A 182 17.44 1.48 4.38
C VAL A 182 17.95 1.57 5.82
N MET A 183 18.61 0.51 6.28
CA MET A 183 19.20 0.45 7.62
C MET A 183 20.60 1.06 7.58
N VAL A 184 20.82 2.10 8.38
CA VAL A 184 22.13 2.75 8.53
C VAL A 184 22.64 2.51 9.94
N PRO A 185 23.89 2.02 10.11
CA PRO A 185 24.50 1.93 11.44
C PRO A 185 24.62 3.34 12.04
N ASN A 186 24.08 3.53 13.23
CA ASN A 186 24.29 4.77 13.97
C ASN A 186 25.59 4.67 14.76
N SER A 187 26.52 5.58 14.54
CA SER A 187 27.83 5.60 15.21
C SER A 187 27.80 6.11 16.67
N ALA A 188 26.64 6.58 17.13
CA ALA A 188 26.53 7.22 18.46
C ALA A 188 25.59 6.52 19.44
N ASP A 189 24.77 5.61 18.99
CA ASP A 189 23.81 4.87 19.82
C ASP A 189 23.58 3.50 19.19
N ASP A 190 23.45 2.41 19.98
CA ASP A 190 23.28 1.03 19.51
C ASP A 190 22.01 0.78 18.67
N GLY A 191 21.39 1.83 18.16
CA GLY A 191 20.21 1.84 17.34
C GLY A 191 20.49 2.01 15.84
N LEU A 192 19.87 1.18 15.02
CA LEU A 192 19.75 1.42 13.58
C LEU A 192 18.70 2.51 13.35
N LEU A 193 19.12 3.70 12.91
CA LEU A 193 18.19 4.75 12.53
C LEU A 193 17.74 4.55 11.08
N PRO A 194 16.43 4.65 10.80
CA PRO A 194 15.94 4.68 9.43
C PRO A 194 16.29 6.01 8.77
N GLU A 195 16.95 5.99 7.63
CA GLU A 195 16.95 7.16 6.73
C GLU A 195 15.52 7.38 6.23
N THR A 196 15.19 8.65 5.89
CA THR A 196 13.87 9.07 5.39
C THR A 196 13.28 8.07 4.39
N PRO A 197 11.96 7.85 4.41
CA PRO A 197 11.33 6.84 3.59
C PRO A 197 11.48 7.18 2.12
N ASP A 198 12.43 6.52 1.48
CA ASP A 198 12.34 6.29 0.07
C ASP A 198 11.43 5.07 -0.10
N PHE A 199 10.30 5.21 -0.76
CA PHE A 199 9.47 4.08 -1.18
C PHE A 199 10.16 3.32 -2.31
N ALA A 200 11.45 3.06 -2.12
CA ALA A 200 12.23 2.29 -3.06
C ALA A 200 11.90 0.82 -2.87
N ASP A 201 11.02 0.33 -3.72
CA ASP A 201 10.93 -1.07 -4.03
C ASP A 201 12.34 -1.59 -4.38
N ALA A 202 12.77 -2.68 -3.76
CA ALA A 202 14.09 -3.26 -3.97
C ALA A 202 14.27 -3.68 -5.44
N GLY A 203 14.67 -2.75 -6.29
CA GLY A 203 14.81 -2.96 -7.72
C GLY A 203 15.19 -1.72 -8.52
N GLN A 204 15.54 -0.59 -7.88
CA GLN A 204 15.91 0.60 -8.63
C GLN A 204 17.30 0.50 -9.25
N ASN A 205 17.31 0.31 -10.56
CA ASN A 205 18.29 0.93 -11.44
C ASN A 205 17.64 2.19 -12.04
N GLY A 206 18.07 3.33 -11.53
CA GLY A 206 18.12 4.65 -12.15
C GLY A 206 16.88 5.20 -12.83
N LEU A 207 16.23 6.15 -12.18
CA LEU A 207 15.60 7.28 -12.88
C LEU A 207 15.84 8.56 -12.06
N SER A 208 16.09 9.64 -12.78
CA SER A 208 16.45 10.96 -12.32
C SER A 208 15.40 11.63 -11.44
N GLU A 209 15.85 12.35 -10.41
CA GLU A 209 15.08 13.36 -9.71
C GLU A 209 14.46 14.35 -10.71
N GLN A 210 13.13 14.37 -10.74
CA GLN A 210 12.38 15.56 -11.08
C GLN A 210 11.54 15.91 -9.86
N ASP A 211 11.71 17.13 -9.38
CA ASP A 211 10.94 17.70 -8.28
C ASP A 211 9.44 17.51 -8.50
N PRO A 212 8.67 17.15 -7.46
CA PRO A 212 7.22 17.09 -7.58
C PRO A 212 6.68 18.48 -7.91
N PRO A 213 5.70 18.60 -8.81
CA PRO A 213 5.11 19.88 -9.14
C PRO A 213 4.53 20.53 -7.88
N LYS A 214 4.95 21.76 -7.60
CA LYS A 214 4.37 22.60 -6.57
C LYS A 214 2.89 22.80 -6.88
N ILE A 215 2.03 22.16 -6.10
CA ILE A 215 0.59 22.42 -6.15
C ILE A 215 0.36 23.74 -5.42
N GLU A 216 0.23 24.82 -6.16
CA GLU A 216 -0.31 26.07 -5.63
C GLU A 216 -1.78 25.83 -5.27
N ARG A 217 -2.05 25.79 -3.96
CA ARG A 217 -3.43 25.82 -3.45
C ARG A 217 -3.98 27.23 -3.65
N THR A 218 -4.56 27.49 -4.80
CA THR A 218 -5.51 28.60 -4.95
C THR A 218 -6.78 28.21 -4.19
N ALA A 219 -6.90 28.73 -2.98
CA ALA A 219 -8.17 28.72 -2.25
C ALA A 219 -9.16 29.59 -3.02
N LYS A 220 -9.97 28.99 -3.89
CA LYS A 220 -11.21 29.60 -4.35
C LYS A 220 -12.20 29.47 -3.21
N THR A 221 -12.40 30.59 -2.51
CA THR A 221 -13.55 30.78 -1.61
C THR A 221 -14.80 30.62 -2.49
N MET A 222 -15.53 29.53 -2.31
CA MET A 222 -16.89 29.44 -2.83
C MET A 222 -17.76 30.27 -1.91
N ASP A 223 -18.24 31.42 -2.40
CA ASP A 223 -19.32 32.16 -1.80
C ASP A 223 -20.58 31.27 -1.86
N LEU A 224 -20.95 30.74 -0.72
CA LEU A 224 -22.27 30.15 -0.51
C LEU A 224 -23.25 31.31 -0.35
N PRO A 225 -24.38 31.33 -1.08
CA PRO A 225 -25.41 32.32 -0.86
C PRO A 225 -25.94 32.19 0.58
N GLU A 226 -26.07 33.32 1.29
CA GLU A 226 -26.71 33.37 2.58
C GLU A 226 -28.18 32.90 2.44
N PRO A 227 -28.67 32.05 3.34
CA PRO A 227 -30.07 31.62 3.31
C PRO A 227 -30.98 32.82 3.61
N GLU A 228 -32.00 33.01 2.78
CA GLU A 228 -33.01 34.08 2.95
C GLU A 228 -33.70 33.90 4.30
N ALA A 229 -34.00 35.07 4.96
CA ALA A 229 -34.48 35.14 6.35
C ALA A 229 -35.83 34.44 6.60
N ASP A 230 -36.54 34.03 5.56
CA ASP A 230 -37.82 33.30 5.69
C ASP A 230 -37.67 31.78 5.88
N GLU A 231 -36.56 31.18 5.48
CA GLU A 231 -36.32 29.76 5.76
C GLU A 231 -35.91 29.46 7.20
N VAL A 232 -35.30 30.42 7.88
CA VAL A 232 -34.86 30.25 9.26
C VAL A 232 -36.07 30.25 10.22
N LYS A 233 -37.17 30.95 9.91
CA LYS A 233 -38.39 30.93 10.74
C LYS A 233 -39.14 29.60 10.69
N ALA A 234 -39.15 28.93 9.52
CA ALA A 234 -39.85 27.68 9.40
C ALA A 234 -39.16 26.52 10.16
N ALA A 235 -37.84 26.61 10.34
CA ALA A 235 -37.07 25.58 11.06
C ALA A 235 -37.18 25.72 12.59
N VAL A 236 -37.45 26.91 13.11
CA VAL A 236 -37.60 27.13 14.55
C VAL A 236 -38.98 26.74 15.04
N ASP A 237 -40.04 26.87 14.23
CA ASP A 237 -41.40 26.48 14.61
C ASP A 237 -41.62 24.94 14.63
N LEU A 238 -40.77 24.18 13.94
CA LEU A 238 -40.83 22.71 13.99
C LEU A 238 -40.10 22.08 15.19
N ALA A 239 -39.27 22.84 15.88
CA ALA A 239 -38.52 22.36 17.04
C ALA A 239 -39.25 22.60 18.39
N THR A 240 -40.45 23.20 18.34
CA THR A 240 -41.20 23.58 19.55
C THR A 240 -42.59 22.90 19.66
N LEU A 241 -42.82 21.85 18.84
CA LEU A 241 -43.95 20.91 18.95
C LEU A 241 -43.45 19.54 19.36
#